data_193d809a2fbb37fa023ddde58661ce6c
#
_entry.id   193d809a2fbb37fa023ddde58661ce6c
#
_cell.length_a   1.000
_cell.length_b   1.000
_cell.length_c   1.000
_cell.angle_alpha   90.00
_cell.angle_beta   90.00
_cell.angle_gamma   90.00
#
_symmetry.space_group_name_H-M   'P 1'
#
loop_
_entity.id
_entity.type
_entity.pdbx_description
1 polymer ?
#
loop_
_entity_poly.entity_id
_entity_poly.type
_entity_poly.pdbx_seq_one_letter_code
_entity_poly.pdbx_strand_id
1 'polypeptide(L)'
;MGTANTMSIIAEAMGLTMPGSACAHAVSGKKNRVAKESGMAVVRLVEEDIRPRDIVTQEMLELAVRVGLSVGGSTNMTLHMPAIAHEAKLHMSLEEIGRLSAETPYLAKIKPSGSHTMLDLDQAGGVGAVMRELDGLINLDQMTVNGKTHRQNVERVVEHNPEVIRPVSDAYSDHGSITVLKGNLAPDGAVIK
;
A
#
# COMPACT_ATOMS: atom_id res chain seq x y z
N MET A 1 0.81 6.30 -12.03
CA MET A 1 0.28 6.19 -10.65
C MET A 1 0.11 7.58 -10.07
N GLY A 2 -1.11 8.03 -9.95
CA GLY A 2 -1.42 9.33 -9.33
C GLY A 2 -1.75 9.19 -7.85
N THR A 3 -1.98 10.32 -7.15
CA THR A 3 -2.22 10.36 -5.71
C THR A 3 -3.42 9.53 -5.27
N ALA A 4 -4.55 9.63 -5.99
CA ALA A 4 -5.77 8.90 -5.65
C ALA A 4 -5.54 7.37 -5.62
N ASN A 5 -4.94 6.82 -6.67
CA ASN A 5 -4.62 5.39 -6.72
C ASN A 5 -3.59 4.99 -5.66
N THR A 6 -2.56 5.81 -5.45
CA THR A 6 -1.55 5.57 -4.42
C THR A 6 -2.18 5.49 -3.04
N MET A 7 -3.02 6.48 -2.69
CA MET A 7 -3.64 6.49 -1.35
C MET A 7 -4.70 5.40 -1.19
N SER A 8 -5.36 4.97 -2.27
CA SER A 8 -6.23 3.79 -2.24
C SER A 8 -5.44 2.51 -1.94
N ILE A 9 -4.27 2.32 -2.58
CA ILE A 9 -3.37 1.19 -2.32
C ILE A 9 -2.86 1.23 -0.88
N ILE A 10 -2.43 2.39 -0.42
CA ILE A 10 -1.96 2.60 0.96
C ILE A 10 -3.07 2.32 1.97
N ALA A 11 -4.30 2.78 1.74
CA ALA A 11 -5.43 2.52 2.63
C ALA A 11 -5.76 1.01 2.72
N GLU A 12 -5.65 0.28 1.60
CA GLU A 12 -5.80 -1.18 1.60
C GLU A 12 -4.64 -1.86 2.33
N ALA A 13 -3.40 -1.44 2.08
CA ALA A 13 -2.22 -1.95 2.76
C ALA A 13 -2.19 -1.61 4.26
N MET A 14 -2.81 -0.50 4.70
CA MET A 14 -3.05 -0.19 6.12
C MET A 14 -4.17 -1.02 6.74
N GLY A 15 -4.82 -1.92 5.99
CA GLY A 15 -5.94 -2.70 6.50
C GLY A 15 -7.22 -1.90 6.75
N LEU A 16 -7.31 -0.65 6.27
CA LEU A 16 -8.45 0.27 6.49
C LEU A 16 -9.54 0.15 5.42
N THR A 17 -9.32 -0.62 4.38
CA THR A 17 -10.33 -0.92 3.35
C THR A 17 -10.39 -2.41 3.06
N MET A 18 -11.48 -2.84 2.43
CA MET A 18 -11.66 -4.25 2.06
C MET A 18 -10.59 -4.70 1.06
N PRO A 19 -10.06 -5.92 1.19
CA PRO A 19 -9.08 -6.46 0.24
C PRO A 19 -9.57 -6.42 -1.20
N GLY A 20 -8.70 -5.96 -2.12
CA GLY A 20 -8.99 -5.81 -3.54
C GLY A 20 -9.80 -4.56 -3.90
N SER A 21 -10.05 -3.66 -2.93
CA SER A 21 -10.81 -2.42 -3.16
C SER A 21 -10.03 -1.37 -3.94
N ALA A 22 -8.73 -1.26 -3.70
CA ALA A 22 -7.88 -0.20 -4.26
C ALA A 22 -7.74 -0.27 -5.77
N CYS A 23 -7.60 -1.49 -6.30
CA CYS A 23 -7.39 -1.74 -7.73
C CYS A 23 -8.69 -2.01 -8.49
N ALA A 24 -9.82 -2.26 -7.80
CA ALA A 24 -11.09 -2.57 -8.43
C ALA A 24 -11.53 -1.48 -9.41
N HIS A 25 -11.68 -1.85 -10.69
CA HIS A 25 -12.05 -0.93 -11.75
C HIS A 25 -13.42 -0.29 -11.46
N ALA A 26 -13.52 1.04 -11.63
CA ALA A 26 -14.67 1.85 -11.19
C ALA A 26 -16.03 1.37 -11.71
N VAL A 27 -16.07 0.85 -12.95
CA VAL A 27 -17.30 0.36 -13.61
C VAL A 27 -17.49 -1.15 -13.51
N SER A 28 -16.67 -1.85 -12.73
CA SER A 28 -16.75 -3.31 -12.60
C SER A 28 -17.78 -3.74 -11.55
N GLY A 29 -18.36 -4.92 -11.74
CA GLY A 29 -19.18 -5.55 -10.71
C GLY A 29 -18.40 -5.86 -9.41
N LYS A 30 -17.06 -6.02 -9.49
CA LYS A 30 -16.18 -6.13 -8.32
C LYS A 30 -16.29 -4.87 -7.44
N LYS A 31 -16.27 -3.67 -8.03
CA LYS A 31 -16.38 -2.42 -7.28
C LYS A 31 -17.70 -2.30 -6.51
N ASN A 32 -18.80 -2.72 -7.12
CA ASN A 32 -20.11 -2.75 -6.46
C ASN A 32 -20.17 -3.76 -5.30
N ARG A 33 -19.57 -4.94 -5.47
CA ARG A 33 -19.48 -5.93 -4.38
C ARG A 33 -18.66 -5.41 -3.21
N VAL A 34 -17.49 -4.85 -3.48
CA VAL A 34 -16.63 -4.25 -2.46
C VAL A 34 -17.35 -3.12 -1.70
N ALA A 35 -18.09 -2.26 -2.40
CA ALA A 35 -18.86 -1.20 -1.76
C ALA A 35 -19.92 -1.76 -0.79
N LYS A 36 -20.64 -2.83 -1.19
CA LYS A 36 -21.60 -3.51 -0.32
C LYS A 36 -20.92 -4.16 0.90
N GLU A 37 -19.83 -4.87 0.67
CA GLU A 37 -19.06 -5.52 1.73
C GLU A 37 -18.47 -4.51 2.72
N SER A 38 -18.03 -3.34 2.24
CA SER A 38 -17.56 -2.25 3.09
C SER A 38 -18.67 -1.72 4.00
N GLY A 39 -19.91 -1.57 3.47
CA GLY A 39 -21.07 -1.19 4.27
C GLY A 39 -21.41 -2.23 5.36
N MET A 40 -21.30 -3.51 5.06
CA MET A 40 -21.49 -4.57 6.05
C MET A 40 -20.36 -4.61 7.09
N ALA A 41 -19.12 -4.39 6.65
CA ALA A 41 -17.98 -4.39 7.55
C ALA A 41 -18.03 -3.24 8.57
N VAL A 42 -18.44 -2.02 8.14
CA VAL A 42 -18.50 -0.87 9.06
C VAL A 42 -19.55 -1.07 10.18
N VAL A 43 -20.67 -1.74 9.89
CA VAL A 43 -21.66 -2.07 10.93
C VAL A 43 -21.03 -2.97 11.99
N ARG A 44 -20.33 -4.03 11.57
CA ARG A 44 -19.65 -4.94 12.50
C ARG A 44 -18.56 -4.21 13.31
N LEU A 45 -17.77 -3.34 12.68
CA LEU A 45 -16.73 -2.57 13.37
C LEU A 45 -17.32 -1.69 14.48
N VAL A 46 -18.51 -1.12 14.26
CA VAL A 46 -19.24 -0.35 15.28
C VAL A 46 -19.75 -1.26 16.40
N GLU A 47 -20.33 -2.41 16.07
CA GLU A 47 -20.84 -3.38 17.05
C GLU A 47 -19.72 -3.96 17.93
N GLU A 48 -18.54 -4.18 17.37
CA GLU A 48 -17.35 -4.72 18.05
C GLU A 48 -16.45 -3.62 18.67
N ASP A 49 -16.83 -2.33 18.56
CA ASP A 49 -16.06 -1.14 19.01
C ASP A 49 -14.61 -1.12 18.46
N ILE A 50 -14.42 -1.61 17.24
CA ILE A 50 -13.12 -1.58 16.57
C ILE A 50 -12.93 -0.24 15.89
N ARG A 51 -11.90 0.49 16.27
CA ARG A 51 -11.59 1.85 15.81
C ARG A 51 -10.41 1.84 14.83
N PRO A 52 -10.27 2.85 13.96
CA PRO A 52 -9.10 2.96 13.08
C PRO A 52 -7.75 2.88 13.82
N ARG A 53 -7.67 3.40 15.05
CA ARG A 53 -6.45 3.35 15.87
C ARG A 53 -6.13 1.97 16.44
N ASP A 54 -7.08 1.05 16.45
CA ASP A 54 -6.84 -0.34 16.86
C ASP A 54 -6.20 -1.14 15.71
N ILE A 55 -6.36 -0.67 14.47
CA ILE A 55 -5.82 -1.28 13.25
C ILE A 55 -4.51 -0.61 12.83
N VAL A 56 -4.45 0.72 12.84
CA VAL A 56 -3.27 1.49 12.41
C VAL A 56 -2.22 1.48 13.50
N THR A 57 -1.25 0.59 13.38
CA THR A 57 -0.05 0.50 14.21
C THR A 57 1.15 1.13 13.50
N GLN A 58 2.27 1.30 14.21
CA GLN A 58 3.52 1.74 13.59
C GLN A 58 3.99 0.79 12.50
N GLU A 59 3.93 -0.52 12.74
CA GLU A 59 4.26 -1.55 11.76
C GLU A 59 3.34 -1.50 10.53
N MET A 60 2.03 -1.23 10.74
CA MET A 60 1.07 -1.10 9.65
C MET A 60 1.37 0.12 8.76
N LEU A 61 1.81 1.24 9.36
CA LEU A 61 2.25 2.41 8.60
C LEU A 61 3.48 2.10 7.74
N GLU A 62 4.47 1.43 8.31
CA GLU A 62 5.68 1.03 7.59
C GLU A 62 5.38 0.04 6.46
N LEU A 63 4.51 -0.95 6.72
CA LEU A 63 4.01 -1.88 5.71
C LEU A 63 3.37 -1.13 4.54
N ALA A 64 2.46 -0.22 4.82
CA ALA A 64 1.74 0.54 3.80
C ALA A 64 2.67 1.44 2.97
N VAL A 65 3.67 2.05 3.61
CA VAL A 65 4.72 2.83 2.92
C VAL A 65 5.52 1.92 1.99
N ARG A 66 5.98 0.74 2.44
CA ARG A 66 6.71 -0.23 1.61
C ARG A 66 5.88 -0.65 0.39
N VAL A 67 4.60 -0.96 0.57
CA VAL A 67 3.70 -1.29 -0.55
C VAL A 67 3.59 -0.13 -1.53
N GLY A 68 3.39 1.09 -1.06
CA GLY A 68 3.35 2.29 -1.90
C GLY A 68 4.64 2.51 -2.70
N LEU A 69 5.79 2.30 -2.08
CA LEU A 69 7.12 2.40 -2.70
C LEU A 69 7.34 1.32 -3.77
N SER A 70 6.87 0.10 -3.52
CA SER A 70 7.02 -1.03 -4.45
C SER A 70 6.22 -0.91 -5.74
N VAL A 71 5.14 -0.13 -5.74
CA VAL A 71 4.26 0.03 -6.91
C VAL A 71 4.43 1.38 -7.64
N GLY A 72 5.47 2.13 -7.32
CA GLY A 72 5.69 3.44 -7.94
C GLY A 72 4.67 4.48 -7.47
N GLY A 73 4.39 4.54 -6.18
CA GLY A 73 3.46 5.48 -5.57
C GLY A 73 3.81 6.94 -5.84
N SER A 74 2.81 7.81 -5.71
CA SER A 74 2.98 9.26 -5.84
C SER A 74 3.83 9.83 -4.71
N THR A 75 4.66 10.84 -5.02
CA THR A 75 5.40 11.61 -4.01
C THR A 75 4.49 12.23 -2.95
N ASN A 76 3.19 12.44 -3.24
CA ASN A 76 2.23 12.93 -2.25
C ASN A 76 2.06 12.00 -1.04
N MET A 77 2.44 10.72 -1.13
CA MET A 77 2.47 9.85 0.05
C MET A 77 3.41 10.37 1.14
N THR A 78 4.47 11.09 0.77
CA THR A 78 5.41 11.69 1.74
C THR A 78 4.83 12.86 2.52
N LEU A 79 3.67 13.37 2.11
CA LEU A 79 2.85 14.35 2.88
C LEU A 79 1.76 13.64 3.66
N HIS A 80 1.07 12.69 3.04
CA HIS A 80 -0.11 12.07 3.63
C HIS A 80 0.23 11.06 4.73
N MET A 81 1.33 10.30 4.58
CA MET A 81 1.70 9.31 5.60
C MET A 81 2.10 9.95 6.93
N PRO A 82 2.93 11.03 6.96
CA PRO A 82 3.16 11.79 8.20
C PRO A 82 1.87 12.36 8.82
N ALA A 83 0.93 12.86 8.01
CA ALA A 83 -0.34 13.37 8.50
C ALA A 83 -1.21 12.28 9.15
N ILE A 84 -1.31 11.10 8.52
CA ILE A 84 -2.02 9.93 9.08
C ILE A 84 -1.36 9.48 10.38
N ALA A 85 -0.02 9.38 10.40
CA ALA A 85 0.73 9.01 11.58
C ALA A 85 0.45 9.98 12.75
N HIS A 86 0.48 11.29 12.48
CA HIS A 86 0.17 12.32 13.47
C HIS A 86 -1.22 12.13 14.09
N GLU A 87 -2.25 11.95 13.26
CA GLU A 87 -3.63 11.71 13.70
C GLU A 87 -3.77 10.40 14.49
N ALA A 88 -3.01 9.38 14.11
CA ALA A 88 -2.97 8.10 14.83
C ALA A 88 -2.12 8.16 16.13
N LYS A 89 -1.45 9.28 16.43
CA LYS A 89 -0.47 9.46 17.51
C LYS A 89 0.74 8.54 17.38
N LEU A 90 1.15 8.32 16.14
CA LEU A 90 2.33 7.56 15.72
C LEU A 90 3.33 8.50 15.06
N HIS A 91 4.46 7.95 14.61
CA HIS A 91 5.51 8.73 13.98
C HIS A 91 5.82 8.23 12.58
N MET A 92 5.97 9.15 11.62
CA MET A 92 6.46 8.88 10.27
C MET A 92 7.11 10.14 9.74
N SER A 93 8.42 10.15 9.65
CA SER A 93 9.19 11.27 9.11
C SER A 93 9.58 11.01 7.64
N LEU A 94 10.05 12.07 6.97
CA LEU A 94 10.62 11.94 5.64
C LEU A 94 11.88 11.05 5.63
N GLU A 95 12.66 11.08 6.71
CA GLU A 95 13.85 10.25 6.88
C GLU A 95 13.48 8.76 6.97
N GLU A 96 12.42 8.42 7.72
CA GLU A 96 11.92 7.05 7.81
C GLU A 96 11.41 6.55 6.46
N ILE A 97 10.67 7.38 5.70
CA ILE A 97 10.25 7.04 4.35
C ILE A 97 11.48 6.80 3.45
N GLY A 98 12.52 7.62 3.59
CA GLY A 98 13.79 7.42 2.87
C GLY A 98 14.47 6.11 3.22
N ARG A 99 14.55 5.76 4.51
CA ARG A 99 15.09 4.47 4.99
C ARG A 99 14.27 3.30 4.45
N LEU A 100 12.96 3.35 4.60
CA LEU A 100 12.06 2.32 4.07
C LEU A 100 12.22 2.15 2.56
N SER A 101 12.42 3.25 1.82
CA SER A 101 12.64 3.20 0.38
C SER A 101 13.97 2.50 0.03
N ALA A 102 15.04 2.77 0.76
CA ALA A 102 16.33 2.12 0.52
C ALA A 102 16.29 0.59 0.73
N GLU A 103 15.34 0.10 1.52
CA GLU A 103 15.19 -1.32 1.90
C GLU A 103 14.04 -2.04 1.17
N THR A 104 13.31 -1.37 0.27
CA THR A 104 12.08 -1.91 -0.33
C THR A 104 12.22 -2.04 -1.84
N PRO A 105 12.10 -3.22 -2.43
CA PRO A 105 12.24 -3.39 -3.87
C PRO A 105 11.10 -2.76 -4.67
N TYR A 106 11.40 -2.28 -5.89
CA TYR A 106 10.43 -1.73 -6.83
C TYR A 106 9.90 -2.84 -7.74
N LEU A 107 8.67 -3.29 -7.50
CA LEU A 107 8.10 -4.50 -8.09
C LEU A 107 7.16 -4.25 -9.27
N ALA A 108 6.45 -3.11 -9.30
CA ALA A 108 5.43 -2.86 -10.31
C ALA A 108 5.49 -1.44 -10.88
N LYS A 109 5.76 -1.32 -12.19
CA LYS A 109 5.79 -0.03 -12.91
C LYS A 109 4.43 0.27 -13.54
N ILE A 110 3.60 0.99 -12.80
CA ILE A 110 2.27 1.42 -13.27
C ILE A 110 2.37 2.79 -13.96
N LYS A 111 1.59 3.01 -15.03
CA LYS A 111 1.55 4.30 -15.74
C LYS A 111 1.50 5.50 -14.78
N PRO A 112 2.26 6.57 -15.04
CA PRO A 112 3.09 6.84 -16.21
C PRO A 112 4.52 6.27 -16.15
N SER A 113 4.94 5.61 -15.06
CA SER A 113 6.31 5.10 -14.88
C SER A 113 6.61 3.83 -15.68
N GLY A 114 5.59 3.17 -16.21
CA GLY A 114 5.68 1.97 -17.04
C GLY A 114 4.50 1.83 -18.00
N SER A 115 4.34 0.65 -18.60
CA SER A 115 3.28 0.36 -19.57
C SER A 115 1.97 -0.13 -18.94
N HIS A 116 2.04 -0.71 -17.73
CA HIS A 116 0.90 -1.33 -17.07
C HIS A 116 -0.07 -0.30 -16.47
N THR A 117 -1.34 -0.66 -16.43
CA THR A 117 -2.42 0.15 -15.86
C THR A 117 -2.81 -0.36 -14.47
N MET A 118 -3.70 0.37 -13.77
CA MET A 118 -4.31 -0.12 -12.53
C MET A 118 -5.16 -1.38 -12.75
N LEU A 119 -5.73 -1.55 -13.94
CA LEU A 119 -6.48 -2.75 -14.30
C LEU A 119 -5.55 -3.97 -14.43
N ASP A 120 -4.38 -3.79 -15.03
CA ASP A 120 -3.38 -4.86 -15.12
C ASP A 120 -2.91 -5.26 -13.72
N LEU A 121 -2.71 -4.29 -12.83
CA LEU A 121 -2.37 -4.56 -11.43
C LEU A 121 -3.48 -5.34 -10.71
N ASP A 122 -4.76 -4.97 -10.90
CA ASP A 122 -5.91 -5.71 -10.34
C ASP A 122 -5.94 -7.17 -10.81
N GLN A 123 -5.74 -7.38 -12.12
CA GLN A 123 -5.72 -8.70 -12.74
C GLN A 123 -4.51 -9.56 -12.32
N ALA A 124 -3.42 -8.93 -11.92
CA ALA A 124 -2.24 -9.59 -11.38
C ALA A 124 -2.34 -9.91 -9.87
N GLY A 125 -3.50 -9.69 -9.25
CA GLY A 125 -3.73 -9.95 -7.82
C GLY A 125 -3.70 -8.71 -6.92
N GLY A 126 -3.47 -7.52 -7.50
CA GLY A 126 -3.58 -6.24 -6.80
C GLY A 126 -2.62 -6.05 -5.63
N VAL A 127 -3.09 -5.33 -4.63
CA VAL A 127 -2.29 -5.04 -3.41
C VAL A 127 -1.91 -6.32 -2.67
N GLY A 128 -2.80 -7.31 -2.63
CA GLY A 128 -2.53 -8.59 -1.98
C GLY A 128 -1.35 -9.35 -2.61
N ALA A 129 -1.25 -9.36 -3.95
CA ALA A 129 -0.12 -9.99 -4.63
C ALA A 129 1.20 -9.22 -4.38
N VAL A 130 1.16 -7.89 -4.34
CA VAL A 130 2.35 -7.09 -3.96
C VAL A 130 2.80 -7.41 -2.53
N MET A 131 1.87 -7.48 -1.58
CA MET A 131 2.18 -7.84 -0.19
C MET A 131 2.74 -9.26 -0.08
N ARG A 132 2.26 -10.21 -0.90
CA ARG A 132 2.80 -11.57 -0.95
C ARG A 132 4.25 -11.59 -1.40
N GLU A 133 4.61 -10.81 -2.41
CA GLU A 133 6.01 -10.70 -2.86
C GLU A 133 6.91 -10.04 -1.80
N LEU A 134 6.36 -9.17 -0.98
CA LEU A 134 7.08 -8.51 0.12
C LEU A 134 7.09 -9.34 1.43
N ASP A 135 6.53 -10.57 1.45
CA ASP A 135 6.58 -11.42 2.64
C ASP A 135 8.04 -11.65 3.09
N GLY A 136 8.30 -11.46 4.36
CA GLY A 136 9.67 -11.41 4.91
C GLY A 136 10.27 -10.00 5.04
N LEU A 137 9.73 -9.00 4.34
CA LEU A 137 10.08 -7.57 4.52
C LEU A 137 9.00 -6.80 5.28
N ILE A 138 7.79 -7.36 5.39
CA ILE A 138 6.62 -6.77 6.05
C ILE A 138 5.98 -7.79 7.00
N ASN A 139 5.35 -7.30 8.05
CA ASN A 139 4.58 -8.15 8.97
C ASN A 139 3.14 -8.29 8.48
N LEU A 140 2.79 -9.45 7.91
CA LEU A 140 1.46 -9.77 7.41
C LEU A 140 0.46 -10.20 8.51
N ASP A 141 0.89 -10.35 9.75
CA ASP A 141 0.02 -10.81 10.84
C ASP A 141 -0.77 -9.68 11.52
N GLN A 142 -0.82 -8.51 10.87
CA GLN A 142 -1.60 -7.34 11.28
C GLN A 142 -3.08 -7.49 10.93
N MET A 143 -3.96 -7.12 11.88
CA MET A 143 -5.43 -7.18 11.71
C MET A 143 -5.94 -6.10 10.75
N THR A 144 -7.02 -6.40 10.03
CA THR A 144 -7.66 -5.49 9.07
C THR A 144 -9.15 -5.34 9.32
N VAL A 145 -9.79 -4.35 8.69
CA VAL A 145 -11.23 -4.04 8.83
C VAL A 145 -12.17 -5.22 8.53
N ASN A 146 -11.72 -6.22 7.80
CA ASN A 146 -12.54 -7.40 7.51
C ASN A 146 -12.47 -8.49 8.62
N GLY A 147 -11.77 -8.22 9.74
CA GLY A 147 -11.62 -9.14 10.86
C GLY A 147 -10.64 -10.29 10.59
N LYS A 148 -9.76 -10.14 9.61
CA LYS A 148 -8.71 -11.09 9.25
C LYS A 148 -7.36 -10.37 9.24
N THR A 149 -6.29 -11.15 9.36
CA THR A 149 -4.94 -10.62 9.15
C THR A 149 -4.66 -10.43 7.66
N HIS A 150 -3.65 -9.62 7.32
CA HIS A 150 -3.16 -9.53 5.96
C HIS A 150 -2.71 -10.89 5.43
N ARG A 151 -2.07 -11.72 6.25
CA ARG A 151 -1.66 -13.09 5.87
C ARG A 151 -2.85 -13.90 5.37
N GLN A 152 -3.95 -13.95 6.14
CA GLN A 152 -5.18 -14.64 5.76
C GLN A 152 -5.85 -14.07 4.50
N ASN A 153 -5.67 -12.77 4.24
CA ASN A 153 -6.19 -12.13 3.04
C ASN A 153 -5.30 -12.44 1.82
N VAL A 154 -3.99 -12.39 1.98
CA VAL A 154 -2.99 -12.67 0.93
C VAL A 154 -3.05 -14.13 0.46
N GLU A 155 -3.26 -15.09 1.36
CA GLU A 155 -3.43 -16.52 1.03
C GLU A 155 -4.60 -16.80 0.07
N ARG A 156 -5.56 -15.88 -0.03
CA ARG A 156 -6.71 -15.98 -0.93
C ARG A 156 -6.46 -15.41 -2.32
N VAL A 157 -5.33 -14.75 -2.51
CA VAL A 157 -4.95 -14.19 -3.80
C VAL A 157 -4.38 -15.31 -4.66
N VAL A 158 -5.12 -15.72 -5.65
CA VAL A 158 -4.75 -16.80 -6.59
C VAL A 158 -4.01 -16.25 -7.80
N GLU A 159 -4.38 -15.04 -8.21
CA GLU A 159 -3.83 -14.37 -9.38
C GLU A 159 -2.35 -14.04 -9.18
N HIS A 160 -1.58 -14.28 -10.23
CA HIS A 160 -0.16 -13.94 -10.28
C HIS A 160 0.24 -13.67 -11.74
N ASN A 161 0.84 -12.51 -11.96
CA ASN A 161 1.44 -12.16 -13.25
C ASN A 161 2.79 -11.46 -13.02
N PRO A 162 3.92 -12.17 -13.22
CA PRO A 162 5.26 -11.64 -12.96
C PRO A 162 5.69 -10.55 -13.97
N GLU A 163 4.99 -10.39 -15.09
CA GLU A 163 5.24 -9.27 -16.00
C GLU A 163 4.73 -7.95 -15.42
N VAL A 164 3.69 -7.99 -14.58
CA VAL A 164 3.07 -6.81 -13.94
C VAL A 164 3.63 -6.57 -12.56
N ILE A 165 3.69 -7.64 -11.72
CA ILE A 165 4.26 -7.62 -10.38
C ILE A 165 5.45 -8.56 -10.39
N ARG A 166 6.65 -8.00 -10.47
CA ARG A 166 7.88 -8.78 -10.49
C ARG A 166 8.16 -9.41 -9.12
N PRO A 167 8.74 -10.61 -9.10
CA PRO A 167 9.23 -11.18 -7.85
C PRO A 167 10.38 -10.32 -7.30
N VAL A 168 10.60 -10.38 -5.98
CA VAL A 168 11.70 -9.66 -5.32
C VAL A 168 13.05 -9.99 -5.94
N SER A 169 13.27 -11.25 -6.37
CA SER A 169 14.51 -11.70 -7.02
C SER A 169 14.76 -11.11 -8.41
N ASP A 170 13.74 -10.52 -9.04
CA ASP A 170 13.82 -9.86 -10.37
C ASP A 170 13.15 -8.46 -10.33
N ALA A 171 13.27 -7.76 -9.22
CA ALA A 171 12.74 -6.41 -9.06
C ALA A 171 13.32 -5.43 -10.10
N TYR A 172 12.56 -4.36 -10.43
CA TYR A 172 13.09 -3.28 -11.29
C TYR A 172 14.26 -2.53 -10.64
N SER A 173 14.29 -2.53 -9.31
CA SER A 173 15.34 -1.97 -8.45
C SER A 173 15.24 -2.63 -7.09
N ASP A 174 16.34 -2.75 -6.39
CA ASP A 174 16.44 -3.18 -4.99
C ASP A 174 16.00 -2.12 -3.99
N HIS A 175 15.78 -0.89 -4.46
CA HIS A 175 15.22 0.22 -3.68
C HIS A 175 13.90 0.72 -4.27
N GLY A 176 13.09 1.38 -3.43
CA GLY A 176 11.76 1.88 -3.77
C GLY A 176 11.76 3.02 -4.78
N SER A 177 10.55 3.37 -5.21
CA SER A 177 10.32 4.33 -6.30
C SER A 177 10.51 5.80 -5.92
N ILE A 178 10.80 6.11 -4.66
CA ILE A 178 10.98 7.48 -4.15
C ILE A 178 12.31 7.55 -3.42
N THR A 179 13.13 8.55 -3.75
CA THR A 179 14.37 8.83 -3.03
C THR A 179 14.28 10.16 -2.28
N VAL A 180 14.75 10.18 -1.05
CA VAL A 180 14.87 11.40 -0.25
C VAL A 180 16.29 11.94 -0.39
N LEU A 181 16.38 13.20 -0.79
CA LEU A 181 17.63 13.92 -0.98
C LEU A 181 17.78 15.01 0.07
N LYS A 182 18.98 15.22 0.58
CA LYS A 182 19.33 16.35 1.45
C LYS A 182 20.52 17.10 0.89
N GLY A 183 20.53 18.41 1.07
CA GLY A 183 21.61 19.28 0.63
C GLY A 183 21.36 20.72 1.02
N ASN A 184 22.26 21.61 0.62
CA ASN A 184 22.18 23.04 0.94
C ASN A 184 20.97 23.75 0.32
N LEU A 185 20.39 23.22 -0.77
CA LEU A 185 19.15 23.75 -1.36
C LEU A 185 17.89 23.23 -0.67
N ALA A 186 17.98 22.10 -0.01
CA ALA A 186 16.86 21.48 0.72
C ALA A 186 17.39 20.79 1.99
N PRO A 187 17.78 21.57 3.02
CA PRO A 187 18.36 21.01 4.24
C PRO A 187 17.41 20.08 4.99
N ASP A 188 16.11 20.34 4.93
CA ASP A 188 15.06 19.50 5.55
C ASP A 188 14.63 18.33 4.68
N GLY A 189 15.19 18.24 3.46
CA GLY A 189 14.93 17.17 2.51
C GLY A 189 14.04 17.58 1.33
N ALA A 190 14.23 16.85 0.24
CA ALA A 190 13.40 16.89 -0.97
C ALA A 190 13.17 15.47 -1.45
N VAL A 191 12.13 15.24 -2.25
CA VAL A 191 11.83 13.92 -2.79
C VAL A 191 11.92 13.93 -4.31
N ILE A 192 12.45 12.84 -4.84
CA ILE A 192 12.50 12.55 -6.27
C ILE A 192 11.90 11.17 -6.52
N LYS A 193 11.30 11.02 -7.68
CA LYS A 193 10.70 9.78 -8.13
C LYS A 193 11.31 9.32 -9.45
#